data_54333f39cc4681a32e4a690652e8d457
#
_entry.id   54333f39cc4681a32e4a690652e8d457
#
_cell.length_a   1.000
_cell.length_b   1.000
_cell.length_c   1.000
_cell.angle_alpha   90.00
_cell.angle_beta   90.00
_cell.angle_gamma   90.00
#
_symmetry.space_group_name_H-M   'P 1'
#
loop_
_entity.id
_entity.type
_entity.pdbx_description
1 polymer ?
#
loop_
_entity_poly.entity_id
_entity_poly.type
_entity_poly.pdbx_seq_one_letter_code
_entity_poly.pdbx_strand_id
1 'polypeptide(L)'
;MVWGITTMYNYEFLEKLGFSSNEAKIYVTLIKHKVLNGYEIAKLSGVARSLVYEVINRLVAKGAVIRIDGEPNFYKPIEYQDLLRSIKEENEKNIACAERELQQLATENADVDYVMNIVGEEKYVAKAKELIDSAQAEISLSIWREPFEVLRSNIENAISRGVKVYIFTFESILVAGATVYSYNINDVSTLFPYRRTTIIIDGGECLVGEEGDRNVCVHTRNHSVVSLATDEIVLNVFLNKLIVKENLLSKGCSGADFLQAIHNLAERYGITDEMTKNFLVYNFQKEKTQNGKKR
;
A
#
# COMPACT_ATOMS: atom_id res chain seq x y z
N MET A 1 -46.84 -27.21 -20.71
CA MET A 1 -46.10 -25.99 -21.04
C MET A 1 -45.02 -25.82 -20.00
N VAL A 2 -43.80 -26.21 -20.27
CA VAL A 2 -42.66 -25.99 -19.37
C VAL A 2 -41.91 -24.80 -19.94
N TRP A 3 -42.00 -23.67 -19.27
CA TRP A 3 -41.24 -22.48 -19.60
C TRP A 3 -39.76 -22.75 -19.32
N GLY A 4 -38.96 -22.78 -20.38
CA GLY A 4 -37.52 -22.89 -20.28
C GLY A 4 -36.97 -21.62 -19.60
N ILE A 5 -36.50 -21.81 -18.38
CA ILE A 5 -35.66 -20.82 -17.71
C ILE A 5 -34.34 -20.79 -18.49
N THR A 6 -34.19 -19.82 -19.38
CA THR A 6 -32.90 -19.52 -20.02
C THR A 6 -32.00 -18.95 -18.92
N THR A 7 -31.27 -19.81 -18.24
CA THR A 7 -30.23 -19.39 -17.30
C THR A 7 -29.19 -18.59 -18.11
N MET A 8 -29.22 -17.30 -17.96
CA MET A 8 -28.24 -16.38 -18.55
C MET A 8 -26.89 -16.66 -17.86
N TYR A 9 -26.07 -17.53 -18.44
CA TYR A 9 -24.77 -17.81 -17.89
C TYR A 9 -23.88 -16.59 -18.05
N ASN A 10 -23.40 -16.07 -16.93
CA ASN A 10 -22.36 -15.06 -16.93
C ASN A 10 -21.04 -15.73 -17.29
N TYR A 11 -20.48 -15.45 -18.45
CA TYR A 11 -19.20 -16.01 -18.92
C TYR A 11 -17.98 -15.18 -18.47
N GLU A 12 -18.20 -14.13 -17.69
CA GLU A 12 -17.16 -13.19 -17.20
C GLU A 12 -15.99 -13.90 -16.53
N PHE A 13 -16.25 -15.02 -15.84
CA PHE A 13 -15.19 -15.78 -15.17
C PHE A 13 -14.19 -16.38 -16.17
N LEU A 14 -14.62 -16.80 -17.39
CA LEU A 14 -13.73 -17.25 -18.44
C LEU A 14 -13.08 -16.09 -19.20
N GLU A 15 -13.81 -14.99 -19.39
CA GLU A 15 -13.27 -13.80 -20.04
C GLU A 15 -12.09 -13.22 -19.25
N LYS A 16 -12.17 -13.21 -17.90
CA LYS A 16 -11.06 -12.84 -17.01
C LYS A 16 -9.85 -13.77 -17.11
N LEU A 17 -10.04 -14.98 -17.61
CA LEU A 17 -8.95 -15.93 -17.91
C LEU A 17 -8.45 -15.85 -19.37
N GLY A 18 -8.82 -14.82 -20.12
CA GLY A 18 -8.35 -14.56 -21.48
C GLY A 18 -9.14 -15.25 -22.60
N PHE A 19 -10.36 -15.73 -22.29
CA PHE A 19 -11.28 -16.21 -23.34
C PHE A 19 -12.08 -15.03 -23.90
N SER A 20 -12.31 -15.03 -25.22
CA SER A 20 -13.33 -14.14 -25.77
C SER A 20 -14.74 -14.65 -25.42
N SER A 21 -15.76 -13.77 -25.48
CA SER A 21 -17.15 -14.14 -25.18
C SER A 21 -17.63 -15.35 -26.02
N ASN A 22 -17.25 -15.42 -27.31
CA ASN A 22 -17.59 -16.54 -28.16
C ASN A 22 -16.85 -17.82 -27.80
N GLU A 23 -15.58 -17.74 -27.42
CA GLU A 23 -14.81 -18.88 -26.91
C GLU A 23 -15.44 -19.45 -25.64
N ALA A 24 -15.80 -18.60 -24.70
CA ALA A 24 -16.47 -18.99 -23.48
C ALA A 24 -17.81 -19.69 -23.72
N LYS A 25 -18.64 -19.16 -24.63
CA LYS A 25 -19.91 -19.77 -25.04
C LYS A 25 -19.71 -21.16 -25.63
N ILE A 26 -18.76 -21.32 -26.53
CA ILE A 26 -18.50 -22.63 -27.17
C ILE A 26 -17.95 -23.61 -26.14
N TYR A 27 -16.97 -23.20 -25.33
CA TYR A 27 -16.38 -24.10 -24.34
C TYR A 27 -17.42 -24.59 -23.31
N VAL A 28 -18.25 -23.70 -22.76
CA VAL A 28 -19.32 -24.06 -21.81
C VAL A 28 -20.36 -24.97 -22.51
N THR A 29 -20.67 -24.75 -23.78
CA THR A 29 -21.55 -25.63 -24.55
C THR A 29 -20.96 -27.04 -24.64
N LEU A 30 -19.68 -27.17 -24.95
CA LEU A 30 -18.98 -28.43 -25.00
C LEU A 30 -18.90 -29.13 -23.63
N ILE A 31 -18.65 -28.41 -22.56
CA ILE A 31 -18.67 -28.97 -21.18
C ILE A 31 -20.02 -29.64 -20.88
N LYS A 32 -21.13 -29.05 -21.32
CA LYS A 32 -22.48 -29.58 -21.10
C LYS A 32 -22.79 -30.79 -21.93
N HIS A 33 -22.34 -30.82 -23.17
CA HIS A 33 -22.75 -31.81 -24.17
C HIS A 33 -21.67 -32.83 -24.51
N LYS A 34 -20.47 -32.67 -23.95
CA LYS A 34 -19.30 -33.57 -24.08
C LYS A 34 -18.64 -33.59 -25.45
N VAL A 35 -19.34 -34.06 -26.49
CA VAL A 35 -18.78 -34.17 -27.85
C VAL A 35 -19.82 -33.70 -28.85
N LEU A 36 -19.46 -32.74 -29.71
CA LEU A 36 -20.34 -32.12 -30.70
C LEU A 36 -19.58 -31.89 -31.99
N ASN A 37 -20.29 -31.92 -33.13
CA ASN A 37 -19.76 -31.40 -34.38
C ASN A 37 -19.96 -29.88 -34.52
N GLY A 38 -19.30 -29.27 -35.52
CA GLY A 38 -19.37 -27.80 -35.70
C GLY A 38 -20.77 -27.23 -35.90
N TYR A 39 -21.68 -28.01 -36.55
CA TYR A 39 -23.06 -27.61 -36.72
C TYR A 39 -23.83 -27.54 -35.40
N GLU A 40 -23.69 -28.58 -34.62
CA GLU A 40 -24.30 -28.67 -33.28
C GLU A 40 -23.79 -27.57 -32.33
N ILE A 41 -22.47 -27.31 -32.36
CA ILE A 41 -21.85 -26.23 -31.60
C ILE A 41 -22.47 -24.90 -31.99
N ALA A 42 -22.58 -24.58 -33.27
CA ALA A 42 -23.22 -23.35 -33.73
C ALA A 42 -24.65 -23.21 -33.22
N LYS A 43 -25.43 -24.28 -33.32
CA LYS A 43 -26.84 -24.31 -32.91
C LYS A 43 -27.02 -24.13 -31.40
N LEU A 44 -26.17 -24.76 -30.59
CA LEU A 44 -26.33 -24.81 -29.13
C LEU A 44 -25.65 -23.64 -28.42
N SER A 45 -24.54 -23.12 -28.96
CA SER A 45 -23.80 -22.01 -28.36
C SER A 45 -24.37 -20.64 -28.74
N GLY A 46 -25.18 -20.55 -29.78
CA GLY A 46 -25.66 -19.28 -30.31
C GLY A 46 -24.60 -18.46 -31.04
N VAL A 47 -23.41 -19.01 -31.27
CA VAL A 47 -22.35 -18.37 -32.05
C VAL A 47 -22.65 -18.53 -33.54
N ALA A 48 -22.52 -17.43 -34.30
CA ALA A 48 -22.81 -17.44 -35.74
C ALA A 48 -21.99 -18.53 -36.49
N ARG A 49 -22.65 -19.27 -37.38
CA ARG A 49 -22.02 -20.37 -38.16
C ARG A 49 -20.73 -19.97 -38.86
N SER A 50 -20.66 -18.75 -39.39
CA SER A 50 -19.49 -18.19 -40.06
C SER A 50 -18.26 -18.05 -39.14
N LEU A 51 -18.46 -17.94 -37.83
CA LEU A 51 -17.42 -17.72 -36.85
C LEU A 51 -17.04 -18.99 -36.06
N VAL A 52 -17.93 -19.99 -36.02
CA VAL A 52 -17.76 -21.19 -35.17
C VAL A 52 -16.43 -21.88 -35.39
N TYR A 53 -16.08 -22.15 -36.65
CA TYR A 53 -14.83 -22.88 -36.93
C TYR A 53 -13.58 -22.10 -36.59
N GLU A 54 -13.59 -20.79 -36.78
CA GLU A 54 -12.50 -19.91 -36.36
C GLU A 54 -12.33 -19.91 -34.85
N VAL A 55 -13.44 -19.79 -34.13
CA VAL A 55 -13.44 -19.80 -32.65
C VAL A 55 -13.00 -21.15 -32.09
N ILE A 56 -13.47 -22.26 -32.69
CA ILE A 56 -13.02 -23.60 -32.30
C ILE A 56 -11.52 -23.77 -32.53
N ASN A 57 -10.98 -23.30 -33.65
CA ASN A 57 -9.53 -23.39 -33.93
C ASN A 57 -8.73 -22.61 -32.89
N ARG A 58 -9.21 -21.45 -32.42
CA ARG A 58 -8.60 -20.72 -31.32
C ARG A 58 -8.65 -21.50 -30.01
N LEU A 59 -9.77 -22.17 -29.71
CA LEU A 59 -9.90 -22.99 -28.51
C LEU A 59 -8.98 -24.22 -28.56
N VAL A 60 -8.80 -24.82 -29.74
CA VAL A 60 -7.82 -25.89 -29.92
C VAL A 60 -6.40 -25.39 -29.74
N ALA A 61 -6.06 -24.22 -30.28
CA ALA A 61 -4.75 -23.61 -30.12
C ALA A 61 -4.46 -23.24 -28.64
N LYS A 62 -5.49 -22.85 -27.86
CA LYS A 62 -5.41 -22.64 -26.42
C LYS A 62 -5.39 -23.92 -25.59
N GLY A 63 -5.46 -25.09 -26.21
CA GLY A 63 -5.53 -26.37 -25.50
C GLY A 63 -6.82 -26.59 -24.71
N ALA A 64 -7.88 -25.82 -24.98
CA ALA A 64 -9.16 -25.94 -24.28
C ALA A 64 -10.10 -26.99 -24.93
N VAL A 65 -9.88 -27.31 -26.20
CA VAL A 65 -10.70 -28.24 -27.00
C VAL A 65 -9.82 -29.17 -27.80
N ILE A 66 -10.19 -30.42 -27.87
CA ILE A 66 -9.57 -31.43 -28.73
C ILE A 66 -10.46 -31.62 -29.98
N ARG A 67 -9.85 -31.60 -31.16
CA ARG A 67 -10.49 -32.00 -32.39
C ARG A 67 -10.35 -33.51 -32.60
N ILE A 68 -11.45 -34.19 -32.91
CA ILE A 68 -11.53 -35.58 -33.27
C ILE A 68 -11.83 -35.63 -34.76
N ASP A 69 -10.86 -36.07 -35.55
CA ASP A 69 -11.00 -36.12 -37.00
C ASP A 69 -12.03 -37.19 -37.44
N GLY A 70 -12.87 -36.82 -38.38
CA GLY A 70 -13.96 -37.65 -38.93
C GLY A 70 -14.76 -36.86 -39.96
N GLU A 71 -15.78 -37.51 -40.56
CA GLU A 71 -16.71 -36.85 -41.47
C GLU A 71 -18.15 -36.92 -40.90
N PRO A 72 -18.60 -35.87 -40.21
CA PRO A 72 -17.94 -34.59 -39.87
C PRO A 72 -16.93 -34.70 -38.74
N ASN A 73 -16.04 -33.69 -38.60
CA ASN A 73 -15.17 -33.55 -37.43
C ASN A 73 -15.99 -33.29 -36.15
N PHE A 74 -15.55 -33.93 -35.05
CA PHE A 74 -16.11 -33.71 -33.73
C PHE A 74 -15.13 -32.97 -32.81
N TYR A 75 -15.67 -32.34 -31.78
CA TYR A 75 -14.92 -31.51 -30.80
C TYR A 75 -15.28 -31.92 -29.40
N LYS A 76 -14.25 -32.12 -28.57
CA LYS A 76 -14.38 -32.47 -27.15
C LYS A 76 -13.69 -31.44 -26.28
N PRO A 77 -14.30 -30.97 -25.20
CA PRO A 77 -13.62 -30.07 -24.28
C PRO A 77 -12.55 -30.83 -23.49
N ILE A 78 -11.46 -30.14 -23.14
CA ILE A 78 -10.57 -30.57 -22.06
C ILE A 78 -11.35 -30.40 -20.75
N GLU A 79 -11.16 -31.32 -19.80
CA GLU A 79 -11.79 -31.24 -18.49
C GLU A 79 -11.39 -29.93 -17.83
N TYR A 80 -12.37 -29.26 -17.20
CA TYR A 80 -12.16 -27.91 -16.69
C TYR A 80 -11.04 -27.81 -15.64
N GLN A 81 -10.84 -28.87 -14.84
CA GLN A 81 -9.75 -28.93 -13.86
C GLN A 81 -8.38 -28.90 -14.53
N ASP A 82 -8.22 -29.64 -15.62
CA ASP A 82 -6.95 -29.70 -16.35
C ASP A 82 -6.69 -28.39 -17.11
N LEU A 83 -7.73 -27.81 -17.71
CA LEU A 83 -7.64 -26.51 -18.36
C LEU A 83 -7.23 -25.40 -17.36
N LEU A 84 -7.88 -25.33 -16.21
CA LEU A 84 -7.55 -24.31 -15.19
C LEU A 84 -6.15 -24.51 -14.63
N ARG A 85 -5.70 -25.77 -14.49
CA ARG A 85 -4.32 -26.06 -14.06
C ARG A 85 -3.31 -25.57 -15.10
N SER A 86 -3.54 -25.86 -16.36
CA SER A 86 -2.68 -25.42 -17.47
C SER A 86 -2.58 -23.91 -17.55
N ILE A 87 -3.72 -23.19 -17.45
CA ILE A 87 -3.75 -21.72 -17.45
C ILE A 87 -2.96 -21.15 -16.25
N LYS A 88 -3.10 -21.77 -15.07
CA LYS A 88 -2.37 -21.33 -13.87
C LYS A 88 -0.86 -21.49 -14.07
N GLU A 89 -0.40 -22.67 -14.51
CA GLU A 89 1.01 -22.96 -14.73
C GLU A 89 1.63 -22.04 -15.81
N GLU A 90 0.89 -21.75 -16.86
CA GLU A 90 1.33 -20.83 -17.91
C GLU A 90 1.43 -19.39 -17.42
N ASN A 91 0.43 -18.92 -16.65
CA ASN A 91 0.46 -17.59 -16.05
C ASN A 91 1.61 -17.44 -15.05
N GLU A 92 1.87 -18.44 -14.21
CA GLU A 92 2.99 -18.44 -13.27
C GLU A 92 4.33 -18.31 -14.01
N LYS A 93 4.51 -19.05 -15.12
CA LYS A 93 5.71 -18.95 -15.97
C LYS A 93 5.85 -17.56 -16.61
N ASN A 94 4.75 -17.03 -17.14
CA ASN A 94 4.75 -15.72 -17.78
C ASN A 94 5.05 -14.60 -16.78
N ILE A 95 4.49 -14.67 -15.57
CA ILE A 95 4.78 -13.73 -14.49
C ILE A 95 6.26 -13.80 -14.09
N ALA A 96 6.81 -14.99 -13.85
CA ALA A 96 8.21 -15.15 -13.49
C ALA A 96 9.18 -14.68 -14.60
N CYS A 97 8.80 -14.84 -15.87
CA CYS A 97 9.56 -14.30 -16.99
C CYS A 97 9.52 -12.77 -17.00
N ALA A 98 8.33 -12.18 -16.89
CA ALA A 98 8.14 -10.74 -16.85
C ALA A 98 8.87 -10.09 -15.67
N GLU A 99 8.81 -10.68 -14.48
CA GLU A 99 9.55 -10.23 -13.31
C GLU A 99 11.05 -10.15 -13.57
N ARG A 100 11.63 -11.19 -14.18
CA ARG A 100 13.06 -11.23 -14.50
C ARG A 100 13.46 -10.14 -15.50
N GLU A 101 12.68 -9.98 -16.56
CA GLU A 101 12.94 -8.98 -17.59
C GLU A 101 12.80 -7.55 -17.06
N LEU A 102 11.71 -7.29 -16.29
CA LEU A 102 11.47 -5.99 -15.68
C LEU A 102 12.52 -5.64 -14.62
N GLN A 103 13.00 -6.63 -13.86
CA GLN A 103 14.06 -6.42 -12.87
C GLN A 103 15.37 -5.97 -13.53
N GLN A 104 15.73 -6.55 -14.69
CA GLN A 104 16.91 -6.11 -15.44
C GLN A 104 16.77 -4.66 -15.92
N LEU A 105 15.61 -4.29 -16.48
CA LEU A 105 15.32 -2.94 -16.93
C LEU A 105 15.25 -1.91 -15.79
N ALA A 106 14.73 -2.32 -14.62
CA ALA A 106 14.63 -1.45 -13.45
C ALA A 106 16.01 -1.13 -12.85
N THR A 107 16.97 -2.06 -12.94
CA THR A 107 18.31 -1.86 -12.39
C THR A 107 19.10 -0.79 -13.16
N GLU A 108 18.80 -0.59 -14.45
CA GLU A 108 19.44 0.43 -15.28
C GLU A 108 18.99 1.87 -14.94
N ASN A 109 17.90 2.06 -14.21
CA ASN A 109 17.30 3.36 -13.89
C ASN A 109 17.25 3.67 -12.38
N ALA A 110 18.06 3.01 -11.55
CA ALA A 110 17.94 3.05 -10.09
C ALA A 110 18.34 4.37 -9.41
N ASP A 111 18.89 5.35 -10.14
CA ASP A 111 19.47 6.60 -9.59
C ASP A 111 18.69 7.88 -9.95
N VAL A 112 17.39 7.79 -10.18
CA VAL A 112 16.63 9.03 -10.37
C VAL A 112 16.14 9.54 -9.03
N ASP A 113 16.72 10.64 -8.56
CA ASP A 113 16.24 11.43 -7.42
C ASP A 113 14.82 11.95 -7.71
N TYR A 114 13.81 11.25 -7.23
CA TYR A 114 12.41 11.67 -7.38
C TYR A 114 11.77 12.04 -6.05
N VAL A 115 10.78 12.91 -6.12
CA VAL A 115 9.85 13.19 -5.02
C VAL A 115 8.48 12.74 -5.49
N MET A 116 7.98 11.66 -4.93
CA MET A 116 6.69 11.09 -5.29
C MET A 116 5.62 11.54 -4.31
N ASN A 117 4.55 12.15 -4.82
CA ASN A 117 3.35 12.43 -4.04
C ASN A 117 2.41 11.23 -4.10
N ILE A 118 2.04 10.71 -2.95
CA ILE A 118 1.07 9.62 -2.79
C ILE A 118 -0.20 10.21 -2.16
N VAL A 119 -1.33 10.01 -2.80
CA VAL A 119 -2.62 10.53 -2.33
C VAL A 119 -3.53 9.38 -1.93
N GLY A 120 -4.09 9.46 -0.74
CA GLY A 120 -5.02 8.48 -0.16
C GLY A 120 -4.39 7.63 0.93
N GLU A 121 -5.16 7.41 1.98
CA GLU A 121 -4.75 6.70 3.19
C GLU A 121 -4.31 5.25 2.91
N GLU A 122 -5.09 4.51 2.13
CA GLU A 122 -4.75 3.12 1.78
C GLU A 122 -3.39 3.01 1.08
N LYS A 123 -3.10 3.93 0.17
CA LYS A 123 -1.82 3.95 -0.56
C LYS A 123 -0.65 4.35 0.35
N TYR A 124 -0.90 5.31 1.25
CA TYR A 124 0.06 5.70 2.27
C TYR A 124 0.42 4.51 3.16
N VAL A 125 -0.59 3.84 3.72
CA VAL A 125 -0.40 2.68 4.60
C VAL A 125 0.31 1.53 3.85
N ALA A 126 -0.08 1.26 2.60
CA ALA A 126 0.57 0.23 1.78
C ALA A 126 2.06 0.56 1.56
N LYS A 127 2.40 1.83 1.22
CA LYS A 127 3.78 2.25 1.02
C LYS A 127 4.58 2.24 2.32
N ALA A 128 3.99 2.66 3.43
CA ALA A 128 4.63 2.60 4.74
C ALA A 128 5.00 1.16 5.14
N LYS A 129 4.10 0.20 4.92
CA LYS A 129 4.35 -1.22 5.16
C LYS A 129 5.45 -1.76 4.26
N GLU A 130 5.40 -1.48 2.96
CA GLU A 130 6.43 -1.86 2.00
C GLU A 130 7.82 -1.40 2.44
N LEU A 131 7.96 -0.12 2.83
CA LEU A 131 9.22 0.46 3.28
C LEU A 131 9.73 -0.20 4.57
N ILE A 132 8.87 -0.38 5.57
CA ILE A 132 9.25 -1.05 6.84
C ILE A 132 9.68 -2.50 6.58
N ASP A 133 8.99 -3.21 5.69
CA ASP A 133 9.32 -4.59 5.35
C ASP A 133 10.63 -4.70 4.54
N SER A 134 11.00 -3.67 3.78
CA SER A 134 12.25 -3.61 3.00
C SER A 134 13.50 -3.27 3.83
N ALA A 135 13.33 -2.70 5.03
CA ALA A 135 14.42 -2.25 5.89
C ALA A 135 15.41 -3.38 6.23
N GLN A 136 16.72 -3.08 6.12
CA GLN A 136 17.80 -4.04 6.36
C GLN A 136 18.60 -3.72 7.63
N ALA A 137 18.78 -2.46 7.98
CA ALA A 137 19.65 -2.04 9.07
C ALA A 137 18.91 -1.23 10.14
N GLU A 138 18.18 -0.20 9.73
CA GLU A 138 17.63 0.78 10.67
C GLU A 138 16.31 1.37 10.18
N ILE A 139 15.39 1.59 11.12
CA ILE A 139 14.15 2.36 10.92
C ILE A 139 14.10 3.47 11.95
N SER A 140 13.96 4.72 11.50
CA SER A 140 13.70 5.87 12.34
C SER A 140 12.31 6.42 12.10
N LEU A 141 11.50 6.53 13.15
CA LEU A 141 10.09 6.92 13.10
C LEU A 141 9.83 8.16 13.95
N SER A 142 9.12 9.14 13.39
CA SER A 142 8.35 10.13 14.15
C SER A 142 6.88 9.84 13.89
N ILE A 143 6.16 9.29 14.88
CA ILE A 143 4.86 8.67 14.63
C ILE A 143 3.89 8.84 15.78
N TRP A 144 2.60 8.93 15.49
CA TRP A 144 1.49 8.98 16.42
C TRP A 144 0.97 7.57 16.73
N ARG A 145 0.19 7.42 17.80
CA ARG A 145 -0.31 6.12 18.25
C ARG A 145 -1.16 5.42 17.19
N GLU A 146 -2.10 6.13 16.56
CA GLU A 146 -3.01 5.53 15.57
C GLU A 146 -2.28 4.94 14.38
N PRO A 147 -1.44 5.69 13.60
CA PRO A 147 -0.66 5.10 12.52
C PRO A 147 0.36 4.04 13.01
N PHE A 148 0.90 4.18 14.23
CA PHE A 148 1.74 3.15 14.81
C PHE A 148 1.01 1.82 14.97
N GLU A 149 -0.22 1.83 15.49
CA GLU A 149 -1.00 0.59 15.65
C GLU A 149 -1.30 -0.10 14.31
N VAL A 150 -1.54 0.68 13.24
CA VAL A 150 -1.71 0.15 11.88
C VAL A 150 -0.45 -0.52 11.34
N LEU A 151 0.73 -0.02 11.73
CA LEU A 151 2.04 -0.50 11.28
C LEU A 151 2.73 -1.44 12.28
N ARG A 152 2.15 -1.66 13.45
CA ARG A 152 2.75 -2.40 14.57
C ARG A 152 3.34 -3.74 14.14
N SER A 153 2.57 -4.56 13.43
CA SER A 153 3.01 -5.89 13.01
C SER A 153 4.24 -5.85 12.09
N ASN A 154 4.31 -4.88 11.17
CA ASN A 154 5.45 -4.73 10.28
C ASN A 154 6.70 -4.26 11.06
N ILE A 155 6.51 -3.34 12.04
CA ILE A 155 7.58 -2.85 12.91
C ILE A 155 8.13 -3.99 13.78
N GLU A 156 7.25 -4.78 14.42
CA GLU A 156 7.66 -5.95 15.23
C GLU A 156 8.36 -7.02 14.39
N ASN A 157 7.92 -7.26 13.16
CA ASN A 157 8.59 -8.14 12.21
C ASN A 157 9.98 -7.61 11.82
N ALA A 158 10.13 -6.29 11.58
CA ALA A 158 11.43 -5.69 11.31
C ALA A 158 12.39 -5.88 12.48
N ILE A 159 11.93 -5.66 13.72
CA ILE A 159 12.71 -5.91 14.94
C ILE A 159 13.13 -7.39 15.02
N SER A 160 12.23 -8.32 14.69
CA SER A 160 12.55 -9.76 14.71
C SER A 160 13.61 -10.16 13.67
N ARG A 161 13.72 -9.42 12.56
CA ARG A 161 14.79 -9.55 11.56
C ARG A 161 16.13 -8.96 12.02
N GLY A 162 16.18 -8.30 13.18
CA GLY A 162 17.38 -7.64 13.71
C GLY A 162 17.55 -6.19 13.27
N VAL A 163 16.54 -5.59 12.65
CA VAL A 163 16.55 -4.17 12.27
C VAL A 163 16.45 -3.31 13.53
N LYS A 164 17.29 -2.30 13.65
CA LYS A 164 17.25 -1.33 14.76
C LYS A 164 16.10 -0.37 14.55
N VAL A 165 15.21 -0.25 15.53
CA VAL A 165 14.05 0.64 15.43
C VAL A 165 14.11 1.74 16.49
N TYR A 166 14.08 2.99 16.03
CA TYR A 166 14.00 4.19 16.85
C TYR A 166 12.65 4.87 16.63
N ILE A 167 11.96 5.16 17.71
CA ILE A 167 10.62 5.80 17.66
C ILE A 167 10.64 7.07 18.48
N PHE A 168 10.34 8.20 17.85
CA PHE A 168 9.97 9.41 18.53
C PHE A 168 8.44 9.57 18.49
N THR A 169 7.84 9.95 19.61
CA THR A 169 6.40 10.14 19.71
C THR A 169 6.04 11.12 20.84
N PHE A 170 4.91 11.78 20.71
CA PHE A 170 4.34 12.57 21.80
C PHE A 170 3.54 11.73 22.79
N GLU A 171 2.97 10.64 22.33
CA GLU A 171 2.09 9.76 23.10
C GLU A 171 2.84 8.57 23.68
N SER A 172 2.20 7.83 24.59
CA SER A 172 2.78 6.61 25.13
C SER A 172 2.66 5.47 24.11
N ILE A 173 3.78 5.00 23.59
CA ILE A 173 3.89 3.80 22.73
C ILE A 173 4.83 2.82 23.41
N LEU A 174 4.43 1.54 23.45
CA LEU A 174 5.24 0.45 23.97
C LEU A 174 5.40 -0.63 22.90
N VAL A 175 6.66 -0.92 22.57
CA VAL A 175 7.04 -2.02 21.68
C VAL A 175 8.38 -2.60 22.13
N ALA A 176 8.42 -3.92 22.31
CA ALA A 176 9.62 -4.61 22.76
C ALA A 176 10.69 -4.60 21.64
N GLY A 177 11.93 -4.32 22.01
CA GLY A 177 13.07 -4.33 21.09
C GLY A 177 13.31 -3.03 20.32
N ALA A 178 12.41 -2.04 20.41
CA ALA A 178 12.65 -0.69 19.88
C ALA A 178 13.17 0.28 20.96
N THR A 179 13.89 1.30 20.53
CA THR A 179 14.23 2.44 21.38
C THR A 179 13.18 3.54 21.21
N VAL A 180 12.40 3.79 22.26
CA VAL A 180 11.28 4.76 22.21
C VAL A 180 11.63 6.01 22.99
N TYR A 181 11.49 7.16 22.35
CA TYR A 181 11.57 8.49 22.92
C TYR A 181 10.17 9.11 22.95
N SER A 182 9.59 9.26 24.11
CA SER A 182 8.23 9.74 24.28
C SER A 182 8.13 10.84 25.32
N TYR A 183 7.24 11.81 25.08
CA TYR A 183 6.83 12.77 26.10
C TYR A 183 5.72 12.22 27.02
N ASN A 184 5.06 11.12 26.62
CA ASN A 184 3.95 10.49 27.34
C ASN A 184 2.79 11.46 27.64
N ILE A 185 2.43 12.29 26.68
CA ILE A 185 1.32 13.24 26.78
C ILE A 185 0.00 12.48 26.58
N ASN A 186 -0.98 12.70 27.45
CA ASN A 186 -2.27 12.03 27.41
C ASN A 186 -3.24 12.61 26.37
N ASP A 187 -3.19 13.94 26.16
CA ASP A 187 -4.05 14.63 25.21
C ASP A 187 -3.21 15.50 24.28
N VAL A 188 -2.93 14.96 23.11
CA VAL A 188 -2.15 15.62 22.06
C VAL A 188 -3.02 16.25 20.97
N SER A 189 -4.32 15.91 20.94
CA SER A 189 -5.24 16.37 19.89
C SER A 189 -5.39 17.88 19.84
N THR A 190 -5.23 18.54 20.99
CA THR A 190 -5.32 19.99 21.13
C THR A 190 -4.03 20.73 20.76
N LEU A 191 -2.90 20.03 20.68
CA LEU A 191 -1.59 20.63 20.44
C LEU A 191 -1.24 20.72 18.96
N PHE A 192 -1.64 19.71 18.19
CA PHE A 192 -1.20 19.54 16.81
C PHE A 192 -2.41 19.35 15.90
N PRO A 193 -2.82 20.39 15.17
CA PRO A 193 -3.93 20.29 14.22
C PRO A 193 -3.60 19.41 13.02
N TYR A 194 -2.31 19.27 12.71
CA TYR A 194 -1.80 18.40 11.65
C TYR A 194 -0.82 17.40 12.22
N ARG A 195 -1.17 16.13 12.14
CA ARG A 195 -0.33 15.03 12.63
C ARG A 195 0.56 14.55 11.50
N ARG A 196 1.84 14.88 11.58
CA ARG A 196 2.83 14.40 10.62
C ARG A 196 3.42 13.08 11.10
N THR A 197 3.54 12.13 10.19
CA THR A 197 4.30 10.89 10.38
C THR A 197 5.49 10.90 9.44
N THR A 198 6.69 10.65 9.99
CA THR A 198 7.94 10.56 9.24
C THR A 198 8.51 9.17 9.45
N ILE A 199 8.81 8.45 8.37
CA ILE A 199 9.43 7.13 8.34
C ILE A 199 10.70 7.24 7.52
N ILE A 200 11.85 6.85 8.10
CA ILE A 200 13.14 6.84 7.43
C ILE A 200 13.70 5.43 7.49
N ILE A 201 14.11 4.89 6.34
CA ILE A 201 14.62 3.55 6.18
C ILE A 201 16.09 3.60 5.78
N ASP A 202 16.94 2.94 6.56
CA ASP A 202 18.37 2.77 6.31
C ASP A 202 19.14 4.08 5.98
N GLY A 203 18.60 5.21 6.45
CA GLY A 203 19.14 6.56 6.21
C GLY A 203 19.12 7.04 4.76
N GLY A 204 18.50 6.26 3.83
CA GLY A 204 18.52 6.56 2.40
C GLY A 204 17.17 6.81 1.76
N GLU A 205 16.08 6.56 2.45
CA GLU A 205 14.72 6.66 1.92
C GLU A 205 13.76 7.15 2.98
N CYS A 206 12.86 8.07 2.63
CA CYS A 206 11.88 8.55 3.59
C CYS A 206 10.46 8.63 3.01
N LEU A 207 9.49 8.45 3.91
CA LEU A 207 8.07 8.69 3.70
C LEU A 207 7.61 9.69 4.75
N VAL A 208 7.13 10.86 4.30
CA VAL A 208 6.60 11.90 5.17
C VAL A 208 5.14 12.11 4.81
N GLY A 209 4.26 11.83 5.74
CA GLY A 209 2.81 11.96 5.56
C GLY A 209 2.21 12.91 6.58
N GLU A 210 1.12 13.54 6.21
CA GLU A 210 0.33 14.40 7.07
C GLU A 210 -1.10 13.87 7.12
N GLU A 211 -1.60 13.58 8.32
CA GLU A 211 -2.98 13.16 8.53
C GLU A 211 -3.89 14.41 8.47
N GLY A 212 -4.98 14.33 7.72
CA GLY A 212 -5.95 15.41 7.57
C GLY A 212 -6.78 15.27 6.30
N ASP A 213 -7.50 16.32 5.92
CA ASP A 213 -8.45 16.32 4.80
C ASP A 213 -7.88 15.88 3.44
N ARG A 214 -6.58 15.87 3.25
CA ARG A 214 -5.94 15.53 1.98
C ARG A 214 -5.20 14.21 1.96
N ASN A 215 -4.85 13.62 3.12
CA ASN A 215 -4.07 12.36 3.21
C ASN A 215 -2.99 12.25 2.12
N VAL A 216 -2.11 13.25 2.07
CA VAL A 216 -1.01 13.32 1.10
C VAL A 216 0.29 13.00 1.81
N CYS A 217 1.07 12.09 1.24
CA CYS A 217 2.43 11.86 1.71
C CYS A 217 3.44 11.99 0.56
N VAL A 218 4.67 12.27 0.95
CA VAL A 218 5.83 12.37 0.08
C VAL A 218 6.74 11.18 0.34
N HIS A 219 7.04 10.44 -0.71
CA HIS A 219 8.05 9.39 -0.71
C HIS A 219 9.23 9.82 -1.57
N THR A 220 10.46 9.67 -1.06
CA THR A 220 11.65 10.06 -1.80
C THR A 220 12.93 9.39 -1.29
N ARG A 221 13.91 9.28 -2.18
CA ARG A 221 15.32 8.95 -1.88
C ARG A 221 16.23 10.17 -2.03
N ASN A 222 15.68 11.34 -2.35
CA ASN A 222 16.46 12.56 -2.45
C ASN A 222 17.18 12.85 -1.14
N HIS A 223 18.52 12.87 -1.20
CA HIS A 223 19.38 12.99 -0.03
C HIS A 223 19.07 14.23 0.82
N SER A 224 18.80 15.38 0.18
CA SER A 224 18.49 16.61 0.91
C SER A 224 17.19 16.52 1.72
N VAL A 225 16.16 15.87 1.15
CA VAL A 225 14.87 15.68 1.83
C VAL A 225 15.01 14.64 2.95
N VAL A 226 15.71 13.53 2.70
CA VAL A 226 15.99 12.52 3.73
C VAL A 226 16.79 13.10 4.89
N SER A 227 17.79 13.95 4.59
CA SER A 227 18.58 14.64 5.62
C SER A 227 17.71 15.57 6.47
N LEU A 228 16.86 16.39 5.84
CA LEU A 228 15.93 17.26 6.59
C LEU A 228 14.96 16.48 7.46
N ALA A 229 14.44 15.35 6.97
CA ALA A 229 13.57 14.48 7.76
C ALA A 229 14.32 13.83 8.93
N THR A 230 15.57 13.46 8.73
CA THR A 230 16.45 12.92 9.79
C THR A 230 16.74 13.96 10.84
N ASP A 231 17.09 15.18 10.43
CA ASP A 231 17.37 16.29 11.36
C ASP A 231 16.15 16.61 12.23
N GLU A 232 14.94 16.55 11.67
CA GLU A 232 13.71 16.72 12.45
C GLU A 232 13.60 15.69 13.58
N ILE A 233 13.79 14.39 13.28
CA ILE A 233 13.70 13.34 14.29
C ILE A 233 14.80 13.50 15.34
N VAL A 234 16.03 13.75 14.90
CA VAL A 234 17.20 13.92 15.80
C VAL A 234 16.99 15.10 16.75
N LEU A 235 16.52 16.24 16.24
CA LEU A 235 16.24 17.41 17.06
C LEU A 235 15.10 17.15 18.07
N ASN A 236 14.06 16.46 17.66
CA ASN A 236 12.97 16.07 18.56
C ASN A 236 13.45 15.10 19.66
N VAL A 237 14.29 14.12 19.31
CA VAL A 237 14.90 13.21 20.30
C VAL A 237 15.83 13.97 21.24
N PHE A 238 16.64 14.91 20.74
CA PHE A 238 17.52 15.73 21.55
C PHE A 238 16.71 16.57 22.55
N LEU A 239 15.67 17.23 22.08
CA LEU A 239 14.77 18.02 22.93
C LEU A 239 14.06 17.15 23.98
N ASN A 240 13.60 15.95 23.60
CA ASN A 240 13.02 14.98 24.52
C ASN A 240 13.99 14.62 25.65
N LYS A 241 15.23 14.26 25.30
CA LYS A 241 16.27 13.95 26.31
C LYS A 241 16.55 15.11 27.24
N LEU A 242 16.56 16.34 26.71
CA LEU A 242 16.81 17.54 27.52
C LEU A 242 15.66 17.79 28.52
N ILE A 243 14.41 17.71 28.05
CA ILE A 243 13.21 17.87 28.87
C ILE A 243 13.14 16.83 30.00
N VAL A 244 13.45 15.55 29.63
CA VAL A 244 13.49 14.46 30.63
C VAL A 244 14.62 14.65 31.63
N LYS A 245 15.82 15.06 31.18
CA LYS A 245 16.97 15.32 32.07
C LYS A 245 16.68 16.46 33.07
N GLU A 246 16.03 17.49 32.61
CA GLU A 246 15.67 18.68 33.45
C GLU A 246 14.42 18.45 34.31
N ASN A 247 13.79 17.27 34.25
CA ASN A 247 12.55 16.93 34.96
C ASN A 247 11.41 17.95 34.74
N LEU A 248 11.30 18.47 33.53
CA LEU A 248 10.32 19.51 33.20
C LEU A 248 8.90 18.99 33.00
N LEU A 249 8.76 17.67 32.78
CA LEU A 249 7.48 17.04 32.55
C LEU A 249 7.28 15.82 33.45
N SER A 250 6.08 15.68 34.01
CA SER A 250 5.62 14.46 34.67
C SER A 250 5.03 13.48 33.63
N LYS A 251 5.06 12.18 33.93
CA LYS A 251 4.39 11.19 33.11
C LYS A 251 2.87 11.44 33.06
N GLY A 252 2.29 11.42 31.87
CA GLY A 252 0.86 11.64 31.67
C GLY A 252 0.46 13.13 31.78
N CYS A 253 1.40 14.04 31.55
CA CYS A 253 1.12 15.48 31.50
C CYS A 253 0.14 15.82 30.36
N SER A 254 -0.50 16.98 30.46
CA SER A 254 -1.33 17.53 29.40
C SER A 254 -0.49 18.22 28.32
N GLY A 255 -1.09 18.49 27.18
CA GLY A 255 -0.46 19.33 26.18
C GLY A 255 -0.11 20.73 26.64
N ALA A 256 -0.94 21.31 27.52
CA ALA A 256 -0.65 22.60 28.12
C ALA A 256 0.61 22.58 29.01
N ASP A 257 0.81 21.50 29.79
CA ASP A 257 2.02 21.30 30.59
C ASP A 257 3.26 21.21 29.72
N PHE A 258 3.15 20.52 28.57
CA PHE A 258 4.22 20.42 27.57
C PHE A 258 4.61 21.79 27.02
N LEU A 259 3.63 22.59 26.57
CA LEU A 259 3.89 23.96 26.11
C LEU A 259 4.54 24.85 27.16
N GLN A 260 4.08 24.76 28.41
CA GLN A 260 4.68 25.49 29.50
C GLN A 260 6.13 25.06 29.80
N ALA A 261 6.40 23.75 29.70
CA ALA A 261 7.76 23.23 29.86
C ALA A 261 8.72 23.76 28.78
N ILE A 262 8.26 23.78 27.50
CA ILE A 262 9.03 24.36 26.40
C ILE A 262 9.29 25.86 26.62
N HIS A 263 8.27 26.60 27.06
CA HIS A 263 8.40 28.03 27.38
C HIS A 263 9.43 28.25 28.46
N ASN A 264 9.33 27.54 29.60
CA ASN A 264 10.26 27.64 30.72
C ASN A 264 11.70 27.27 30.28
N LEU A 265 11.86 26.28 29.41
CA LEU A 265 13.16 25.91 28.86
C LEU A 265 13.75 27.04 28.02
N ALA A 266 12.96 27.63 27.13
CA ALA A 266 13.36 28.75 26.30
C ALA A 266 13.81 29.96 27.15
N GLU A 267 13.03 30.31 28.17
CA GLU A 267 13.41 31.41 29.12
C GLU A 267 14.71 31.10 29.85
N ARG A 268 14.87 29.85 30.36
CA ARG A 268 16.07 29.43 31.11
C ARG A 268 17.35 29.59 30.30
N TYR A 269 17.27 29.32 28.99
CA TYR A 269 18.42 29.39 28.08
C TYR A 269 18.51 30.71 27.30
N GLY A 270 17.67 31.71 27.66
CA GLY A 270 17.69 33.04 27.04
C GLY A 270 17.21 33.04 25.58
N ILE A 271 16.46 32.01 25.16
CA ILE A 271 15.88 31.88 23.81
C ILE A 271 14.57 32.68 23.82
N THR A 272 14.67 34.00 23.74
CA THR A 272 13.52 34.91 23.89
C THR A 272 13.26 35.74 22.63
N ASP A 273 13.99 35.47 21.52
CA ASP A 273 13.79 36.18 20.27
C ASP A 273 12.41 35.91 19.63
N GLU A 274 11.95 36.89 18.87
CA GLU A 274 10.61 36.85 18.27
C GLU A 274 10.43 35.72 17.27
N MET A 275 11.49 35.32 16.58
CA MET A 275 11.47 34.20 15.61
C MET A 275 11.20 32.87 16.32
N THR A 276 11.87 32.63 17.45
CA THR A 276 11.66 31.39 18.26
C THR A 276 10.29 31.37 18.91
N LYS A 277 9.81 32.50 19.42
CA LYS A 277 8.44 32.62 19.93
C LYS A 277 7.41 32.34 18.84
N ASN A 278 7.58 32.92 17.67
CA ASN A 278 6.69 32.71 16.52
C ASN A 278 6.74 31.27 16.00
N PHE A 279 7.91 30.64 16.02
CA PHE A 279 8.06 29.22 15.65
C PHE A 279 7.26 28.32 16.60
N LEU A 280 7.37 28.52 17.90
CA LEU A 280 6.61 27.76 18.89
C LEU A 280 5.09 28.03 18.75
N VAL A 281 4.69 29.28 18.57
CA VAL A 281 3.28 29.66 18.36
C VAL A 281 2.75 29.14 17.02
N TYR A 282 3.54 29.25 15.95
CA TYR A 282 3.13 28.82 14.62
C TYR A 282 2.87 27.31 14.54
N ASN A 283 3.70 26.50 15.16
CA ASN A 283 3.55 25.06 15.17
C ASN A 283 2.42 24.58 16.11
N PHE A 284 2.06 25.34 17.14
CA PHE A 284 1.13 24.90 18.17
C PHE A 284 -0.21 25.68 18.24
N GLN A 285 -0.42 26.78 17.48
CA GLN A 285 -1.61 27.62 17.60
C GLN A 285 -2.35 27.94 16.30
N LYS A 286 -2.09 27.28 15.19
CA LYS A 286 -2.64 27.65 13.86
C LYS A 286 -4.17 27.59 13.71
N GLU A 287 -4.93 27.10 14.69
CA GLU A 287 -6.37 26.85 14.55
C GLU A 287 -7.32 28.01 14.90
N LYS A 288 -6.90 29.06 15.60
CA LYS A 288 -7.85 30.12 16.00
C LYS A 288 -8.27 31.09 14.89
N THR A 289 -7.58 31.07 13.74
CA THR A 289 -7.79 32.13 12.71
C THR A 289 -8.62 31.69 11.50
N GLN A 290 -8.89 30.39 11.29
CA GLN A 290 -9.68 29.94 10.14
C GLN A 290 -11.18 29.74 10.41
N ASN A 291 -11.61 29.60 11.66
CA ASN A 291 -13.04 29.47 12.00
C ASN A 291 -13.79 30.79 12.09
N GLY A 292 -13.12 31.93 11.90
CA GLY A 292 -13.72 33.28 11.90
C GLY A 292 -14.23 33.80 10.55
N LYS A 293 -14.07 33.06 9.43
CA LYS A 293 -14.44 33.53 8.08
C LYS A 293 -15.46 32.62 7.37
N LYS A 294 -16.31 31.93 8.09
CA LYS A 294 -17.54 31.36 7.54
C LYS A 294 -18.73 31.85 8.38
N ARG A 295 -19.18 33.05 8.09
CA ARG A 295 -20.54 33.55 8.28
C ARG A 295 -20.90 34.43 7.09
#